data_b29a23b685577f760586266dee48539d
#
_entry.id   b29a23b685577f760586266dee48539d
#
_cell.length_a   1.000
_cell.length_b   1.000
_cell.length_c   1.000
_cell.angle_alpha   90.00
_cell.angle_beta   90.00
_cell.angle_gamma   90.00
#
_symmetry.space_group_name_H-M   'P 1'
#
loop_
_entity.id
_entity.type
_entity.pdbx_description
1 polymer ?
#
loop_
_entity_poly.entity_id
_entity_poly.type
_entity_poly.pdbx_seq_one_letter_code
_entity_poly.pdbx_strand_id
1 'polypeptide(L)'
;MSGDGGGLRIVRLANFVTPTSGGLRTALDRLGRGYREAGHEPVLVVPGDTASDVRAEQGRVVTIPGPVLPGTGGYRVLADRRRVRHLLDDLAPDRIEVSDRTTLRWTGEWARRARVPSVMVSHETADGVLRTWGVPPALAARAADRLNRRTAWAFARIVCTTEWAEREFVRIGARNVVRAPLGVDLERCRPGRRSAVLRARHAGGERVLLLLCSRLSVEKRPGTALDALAELRDAGVEAALVIAGDGPLKGALERRARERGLPVRFLGHVADREALADLQAAADVCLAPGPAETFGLSALEALACGTPVVVSASSALPEVVGAAGAVAVDTPGAFASAVRALLAAPETTRRRAARARAEVFTWERSVTAFLRAHDALPAAEARRPEPEEVRR
;
A
#
# COMPACT_ATOMS: atom_id res chain seq x y z
N MET A 1 -18.21 -22.46 -31.72
CA MET A 1 -19.05 -21.81 -30.71
C MET A 1 -18.36 -20.48 -30.35
N SER A 2 -18.89 -19.39 -30.87
CA SER A 2 -18.38 -18.05 -30.78
C SER A 2 -18.50 -17.59 -29.31
N GLY A 3 -17.39 -17.48 -28.60
CA GLY A 3 -17.35 -16.87 -27.29
C GLY A 3 -17.57 -15.36 -27.44
N ASP A 4 -18.81 -14.95 -27.27
CA ASP A 4 -19.21 -13.57 -27.10
C ASP A 4 -18.43 -13.04 -25.87
N GLY A 5 -17.57 -12.04 -26.06
CA GLY A 5 -16.71 -11.48 -25.01
C GLY A 5 -17.49 -10.65 -23.97
N GLY A 6 -18.48 -11.27 -23.36
CA GLY A 6 -19.25 -10.67 -22.26
C GLY A 6 -18.35 -10.40 -21.06
N GLY A 7 -18.35 -9.17 -20.53
CA GLY A 7 -17.56 -8.78 -19.38
C GLY A 7 -17.87 -9.64 -18.15
N LEU A 8 -16.82 -10.08 -17.43
CA LEU A 8 -16.96 -10.89 -16.21
C LEU A 8 -17.40 -10.03 -15.02
N ARG A 9 -18.28 -10.56 -14.18
CA ARG A 9 -18.58 -9.97 -12.87
C ARG A 9 -17.53 -10.39 -11.84
N ILE A 10 -16.69 -9.41 -11.43
CA ILE A 10 -15.61 -9.63 -10.46
C ILE A 10 -16.05 -9.04 -9.12
N VAL A 11 -16.47 -9.89 -8.17
CA VAL A 11 -16.86 -9.46 -6.82
C VAL A 11 -15.63 -9.41 -5.92
N ARG A 12 -15.37 -8.23 -5.37
CA ARG A 12 -14.19 -7.90 -4.57
C ARG A 12 -14.60 -7.65 -3.13
N LEU A 13 -14.06 -8.41 -2.18
CA LEU A 13 -14.37 -8.28 -0.76
C LEU A 13 -13.15 -7.73 -0.03
N ALA A 14 -13.32 -6.63 0.69
CA ALA A 14 -12.23 -6.00 1.43
C ALA A 14 -12.69 -5.55 2.83
N ASN A 15 -11.91 -5.89 3.83
CA ASN A 15 -11.98 -5.33 5.18
C ASN A 15 -10.95 -4.21 5.36
N PHE A 16 -10.97 -3.55 6.50
CA PHE A 16 -10.01 -2.49 6.87
C PHE A 16 -10.00 -1.28 5.92
N VAL A 17 -11.13 -1.02 5.25
CA VAL A 17 -11.34 0.15 4.41
C VAL A 17 -12.08 1.21 5.21
N THR A 18 -11.50 2.41 5.33
CA THR A 18 -12.14 3.58 5.94
C THR A 18 -12.07 4.77 4.99
N PRO A 19 -12.87 5.81 5.18
CA PRO A 19 -12.78 7.04 4.37
C PRO A 19 -11.38 7.68 4.37
N THR A 20 -10.59 7.44 5.42
CA THR A 20 -9.23 7.97 5.61
C THR A 20 -8.13 6.95 5.32
N SER A 21 -8.47 5.69 4.98
CA SER A 21 -7.45 4.69 4.62
C SER A 21 -6.83 5.03 3.27
N GLY A 22 -5.48 5.14 3.21
CA GLY A 22 -4.77 5.59 2.03
C GLY A 22 -4.56 4.49 1.00
N GLY A 23 -3.55 3.63 1.20
CA GLY A 23 -3.05 2.70 0.19
C GLY A 23 -4.05 1.66 -0.28
N LEU A 24 -4.69 0.92 0.64
CA LEU A 24 -5.65 -0.14 0.28
C LEU A 24 -6.83 0.42 -0.53
N ARG A 25 -7.42 1.53 -0.07
CA ARG A 25 -8.52 2.18 -0.78
C ARG A 25 -8.09 2.61 -2.19
N THR A 26 -6.92 3.24 -2.32
CA THR A 26 -6.39 3.63 -3.63
C THR A 26 -6.23 2.43 -4.56
N ALA A 27 -5.69 1.31 -4.05
CA ALA A 27 -5.55 0.08 -4.85
C ALA A 27 -6.92 -0.47 -5.28
N LEU A 28 -7.88 -0.55 -4.35
CA LEU A 28 -9.24 -1.01 -4.66
C LEU A 28 -9.91 -0.13 -5.71
N ASP A 29 -9.82 1.19 -5.59
CA ASP A 29 -10.43 2.14 -6.52
C ASP A 29 -9.79 2.04 -7.91
N ARG A 30 -8.45 2.02 -8.00
CA ARG A 30 -7.72 1.97 -9.26
C ARG A 30 -7.90 0.65 -10.01
N LEU A 31 -7.81 -0.47 -9.31
CA LEU A 31 -8.06 -1.79 -9.89
C LEU A 31 -9.51 -1.91 -10.37
N GLY A 32 -10.49 -1.41 -9.58
CA GLY A 32 -11.89 -1.43 -10.01
C GLY A 32 -12.15 -0.63 -11.28
N ARG A 33 -11.56 0.58 -11.40
CA ARG A 33 -11.63 1.38 -12.63
C ARG A 33 -11.02 0.63 -13.80
N GLY A 34 -9.81 0.08 -13.64
CA GLY A 34 -9.13 -0.67 -14.69
C GLY A 34 -9.91 -1.91 -15.13
N TYR A 35 -10.56 -2.63 -14.21
CA TYR A 35 -11.43 -3.76 -14.57
C TYR A 35 -12.63 -3.31 -15.40
N ARG A 36 -13.24 -2.16 -15.04
CA ARG A 36 -14.35 -1.59 -15.79
C ARG A 36 -13.91 -1.12 -17.18
N GLU A 37 -12.76 -0.46 -17.29
CA GLU A 37 -12.16 -0.03 -18.55
C GLU A 37 -11.82 -1.21 -19.46
N ALA A 38 -11.48 -2.36 -18.87
CA ALA A 38 -11.27 -3.63 -19.59
C ALA A 38 -12.59 -4.36 -19.95
N GLY A 39 -13.75 -3.75 -19.68
CA GLY A 39 -15.07 -4.30 -20.06
C GLY A 39 -15.68 -5.26 -19.03
N HIS A 40 -15.12 -5.37 -17.82
CA HIS A 40 -15.66 -6.20 -16.73
C HIS A 40 -16.64 -5.42 -15.84
N GLU A 41 -17.40 -6.13 -15.00
CA GLU A 41 -18.31 -5.59 -13.99
C GLU A 41 -17.71 -5.75 -12.59
N PRO A 42 -16.88 -4.81 -12.07
CA PRO A 42 -16.38 -4.89 -10.71
C PRO A 42 -17.45 -4.50 -9.69
N VAL A 43 -17.62 -5.34 -8.66
CA VAL A 43 -18.49 -5.08 -7.51
C VAL A 43 -17.63 -5.15 -6.24
N LEU A 44 -17.47 -4.02 -5.56
CA LEU A 44 -16.71 -3.94 -4.32
C LEU A 44 -17.64 -4.06 -3.11
N VAL A 45 -17.39 -5.02 -2.23
CA VAL A 45 -18.12 -5.24 -0.98
C VAL A 45 -17.23 -4.88 0.21
N VAL A 46 -17.65 -3.89 0.99
CA VAL A 46 -16.90 -3.37 2.14
C VAL A 46 -17.78 -3.25 3.38
N PRO A 47 -17.19 -3.26 4.60
CA PRO A 47 -17.93 -2.96 5.81
C PRO A 47 -18.12 -1.44 5.97
N GLY A 48 -19.22 -1.02 6.58
CA GLY A 48 -19.51 0.36 6.93
C GLY A 48 -20.39 0.52 8.16
N ASP A 49 -20.86 1.73 8.41
CA ASP A 49 -21.81 2.05 9.48
C ASP A 49 -23.23 1.63 9.09
N THR A 50 -23.60 1.96 7.86
CA THR A 50 -24.92 1.75 7.30
C THR A 50 -24.83 0.96 6.00
N ALA A 51 -25.91 0.27 5.64
CA ALA A 51 -26.01 -0.42 4.36
C ALA A 51 -26.13 0.63 3.24
N SER A 52 -25.39 0.42 2.15
CA SER A 52 -25.54 1.21 0.92
C SER A 52 -25.20 0.36 -0.30
N ASP A 53 -25.71 0.78 -1.44
CA ASP A 53 -25.45 0.17 -2.73
C ASP A 53 -25.40 1.30 -3.77
N VAL A 54 -24.21 1.65 -4.20
CA VAL A 54 -23.98 2.81 -5.05
C VAL A 54 -23.13 2.47 -6.26
N ARG A 55 -23.35 3.15 -7.36
CA ARG A 55 -22.46 3.10 -8.53
C ARG A 55 -21.47 4.24 -8.44
N ALA A 56 -20.18 3.89 -8.56
CA ALA A 56 -19.07 4.83 -8.54
C ALA A 56 -18.16 4.60 -9.77
N GLU A 57 -17.12 5.41 -9.89
CA GLU A 57 -16.19 5.29 -11.03
C GLU A 57 -15.45 3.93 -11.06
N GLN A 58 -15.18 3.34 -9.91
CA GLN A 58 -14.53 2.02 -9.77
C GLN A 58 -15.50 0.83 -9.91
N GLY A 59 -16.77 1.07 -10.23
CA GLY A 59 -17.82 0.07 -10.32
C GLY A 59 -18.89 0.20 -9.23
N ARG A 60 -19.66 -0.88 -9.01
CA ARG A 60 -20.68 -0.95 -7.95
C ARG A 60 -20.00 -1.13 -6.59
N VAL A 61 -20.42 -0.37 -5.58
CA VAL A 61 -19.92 -0.47 -4.21
C VAL A 61 -21.07 -0.81 -3.28
N VAL A 62 -20.99 -1.97 -2.65
CA VAL A 62 -21.97 -2.46 -1.68
C VAL A 62 -21.37 -2.38 -0.28
N THR A 63 -22.00 -1.61 0.59
CA THR A 63 -21.59 -1.49 1.99
C THR A 63 -22.50 -2.35 2.87
N ILE A 64 -21.90 -3.19 3.69
CA ILE A 64 -22.60 -4.01 4.68
C ILE A 64 -22.26 -3.47 6.07
N PRO A 65 -23.24 -3.20 6.96
CA PRO A 65 -22.97 -2.84 8.35
C PRO A 65 -22.09 -3.89 9.02
N GLY A 66 -21.00 -3.43 9.65
CA GLY A 66 -20.05 -4.29 10.31
C GLY A 66 -19.49 -3.68 11.60
N PRO A 67 -19.09 -4.51 12.58
CA PRO A 67 -18.55 -4.05 13.85
C PRO A 67 -17.20 -3.36 13.65
N VAL A 68 -16.92 -2.37 14.51
CA VAL A 68 -15.59 -1.79 14.65
C VAL A 68 -14.71 -2.76 15.44
N LEU A 69 -13.49 -3.00 14.97
CA LEU A 69 -12.49 -3.76 15.72
C LEU A 69 -11.85 -2.88 16.79
N PRO A 70 -11.91 -3.28 18.07
CA PRO A 70 -11.25 -2.53 19.15
C PRO A 70 -9.75 -2.34 18.90
N GLY A 71 -9.22 -1.16 19.21
CA GLY A 71 -7.79 -0.87 19.12
C GLY A 71 -7.25 -0.62 17.71
N THR A 72 -8.09 -0.65 16.67
CA THR A 72 -7.64 -0.51 15.27
C THR A 72 -7.80 0.91 14.70
N GLY A 73 -8.29 1.87 15.49
CA GLY A 73 -8.54 3.23 14.99
C GLY A 73 -9.74 3.36 14.06
N GLY A 74 -10.78 2.53 14.30
CA GLY A 74 -12.07 2.62 13.59
C GLY A 74 -12.25 1.67 12.41
N TYR A 75 -11.35 0.74 12.19
CA TYR A 75 -11.53 -0.28 11.15
C TYR A 75 -12.70 -1.22 11.46
N ARG A 76 -13.48 -1.50 10.42
CA ARG A 76 -14.62 -2.41 10.46
C ARG A 76 -14.35 -3.68 9.67
N VAL A 77 -15.13 -4.73 9.97
CA VAL A 77 -15.03 -6.02 9.28
C VAL A 77 -16.41 -6.53 8.86
N LEU A 78 -16.45 -7.29 7.76
CA LEU A 78 -17.58 -8.04 7.28
C LEU A 78 -17.77 -9.29 8.18
N ALA A 79 -18.42 -9.14 9.34
CA ALA A 79 -18.55 -10.18 10.34
C ALA A 79 -19.74 -11.11 10.08
N ASP A 80 -20.82 -10.60 9.47
CA ASP A 80 -22.02 -11.38 9.15
C ASP A 80 -21.80 -12.26 7.92
N ARG A 81 -21.31 -13.49 8.15
CA ARG A 81 -21.07 -14.47 7.08
C ARG A 81 -22.32 -14.87 6.32
N ARG A 82 -23.49 -14.88 6.98
CA ARG A 82 -24.77 -15.25 6.33
C ARG A 82 -25.12 -14.19 5.30
N ARG A 83 -25.10 -12.94 5.69
CA ARG A 83 -25.40 -11.80 4.82
C ARG A 83 -24.42 -11.70 3.64
N VAL A 84 -23.11 -11.87 3.90
CA VAL A 84 -22.10 -11.89 2.82
C VAL A 84 -22.34 -13.06 1.88
N ARG A 85 -22.71 -14.25 2.39
CA ARG A 85 -23.01 -15.41 1.56
C ARG A 85 -24.23 -15.16 0.67
N HIS A 86 -25.36 -14.70 1.22
CA HIS A 86 -26.54 -14.36 0.42
C HIS A 86 -26.21 -13.35 -0.66
N LEU A 87 -25.43 -12.31 -0.33
CA LEU A 87 -25.00 -11.33 -1.32
C LEU A 87 -24.16 -11.97 -2.43
N LEU A 88 -23.26 -12.89 -2.12
CA LEU A 88 -22.48 -13.61 -3.13
C LEU A 88 -23.35 -14.51 -4.00
N ASP A 89 -24.33 -15.20 -3.40
CA ASP A 89 -25.29 -16.06 -4.13
C ASP A 89 -26.17 -15.19 -5.06
N ASP A 90 -26.65 -14.03 -4.61
CA ASP A 90 -27.46 -13.07 -5.39
C ASP A 90 -26.65 -12.40 -6.52
N LEU A 91 -25.40 -12.06 -6.26
CA LEU A 91 -24.51 -11.43 -7.26
C LEU A 91 -24.06 -12.42 -8.33
N ALA A 92 -24.08 -13.71 -8.07
CA ALA A 92 -23.63 -14.77 -8.98
C ALA A 92 -22.30 -14.41 -9.68
N PRO A 93 -21.17 -14.22 -8.93
CA PRO A 93 -19.92 -13.74 -9.47
C PRO A 93 -19.26 -14.75 -10.41
N ASP A 94 -18.68 -14.28 -11.51
CA ASP A 94 -17.78 -15.09 -12.35
C ASP A 94 -16.40 -15.26 -11.70
N ARG A 95 -15.98 -14.27 -10.89
CA ARG A 95 -14.70 -14.25 -10.18
C ARG A 95 -14.88 -13.61 -8.80
N ILE A 96 -14.11 -14.06 -7.81
CA ILE A 96 -13.98 -13.32 -6.55
C ILE A 96 -12.54 -12.91 -6.29
N GLU A 97 -12.37 -11.71 -5.71
CA GLU A 97 -11.11 -11.16 -5.22
C GLU A 97 -11.25 -10.80 -3.74
N VAL A 98 -10.33 -11.23 -2.90
CA VAL A 98 -10.44 -11.05 -1.45
C VAL A 98 -9.18 -10.41 -0.90
N SER A 99 -9.32 -9.29 -0.22
CA SER A 99 -8.22 -8.50 0.35
C SER A 99 -8.00 -8.74 1.85
N ASP A 100 -8.54 -9.83 2.41
CA ASP A 100 -8.33 -10.22 3.81
C ASP A 100 -8.28 -11.75 3.94
N ARG A 101 -7.12 -12.25 4.33
CA ARG A 101 -6.88 -13.69 4.52
C ARG A 101 -7.35 -14.23 5.89
N THR A 102 -7.77 -13.36 6.80
CA THR A 102 -8.16 -13.73 8.16
C THR A 102 -9.65 -13.98 8.28
N THR A 103 -10.45 -12.93 8.33
CA THR A 103 -11.88 -13.01 8.57
C THR A 103 -12.68 -13.40 7.32
N LEU A 104 -12.14 -13.12 6.09
CA LEU A 104 -12.78 -13.44 4.82
C LEU A 104 -12.27 -14.73 4.14
N ARG A 105 -11.30 -15.45 4.71
CA ARG A 105 -10.75 -16.68 4.12
C ARG A 105 -11.82 -17.70 3.74
N TRP A 106 -12.89 -17.80 4.50
CA TRP A 106 -14.01 -18.72 4.25
C TRP A 106 -14.69 -18.49 2.87
N THR A 107 -14.58 -17.30 2.30
CA THR A 107 -15.14 -16.99 0.97
C THR A 107 -14.41 -17.74 -0.13
N GLY A 108 -13.11 -18.04 0.03
CA GLY A 108 -12.38 -18.94 -0.85
C GLY A 108 -12.91 -20.37 -0.81
N GLU A 109 -13.27 -20.86 0.39
CA GLU A 109 -13.90 -22.17 0.54
C GLU A 109 -15.32 -22.20 -0.08
N TRP A 110 -16.08 -21.11 0.04
CA TRP A 110 -17.36 -20.92 -0.65
C TRP A 110 -17.16 -20.95 -2.17
N ALA A 111 -16.21 -20.19 -2.71
CA ALA A 111 -15.93 -20.10 -4.12
C ALA A 111 -15.56 -21.48 -4.73
N ARG A 112 -14.75 -22.27 -4.03
CA ARG A 112 -14.43 -23.63 -4.45
C ARG A 112 -15.68 -24.53 -4.58
N ARG A 113 -16.62 -24.44 -3.62
CA ARG A 113 -17.88 -25.20 -3.69
C ARG A 113 -18.79 -24.73 -4.82
N ALA A 114 -18.82 -23.41 -5.03
CA ALA A 114 -19.57 -22.78 -6.12
C ALA A 114 -18.88 -22.90 -7.49
N ARG A 115 -17.65 -23.43 -7.55
CA ARG A 115 -16.80 -23.51 -8.77
C ARG A 115 -16.50 -22.14 -9.36
N VAL A 116 -16.42 -21.09 -8.52
CA VAL A 116 -16.04 -19.73 -8.91
C VAL A 116 -14.52 -19.57 -8.69
N PRO A 117 -13.74 -19.22 -9.72
CA PRO A 117 -12.32 -18.91 -9.55
C PRO A 117 -12.12 -17.77 -8.57
N SER A 118 -11.12 -17.91 -7.68
CA SER A 118 -10.94 -16.98 -6.57
C SER A 118 -9.48 -16.56 -6.41
N VAL A 119 -9.29 -15.28 -6.15
CA VAL A 119 -7.99 -14.66 -5.91
C VAL A 119 -7.97 -14.07 -4.48
N MET A 120 -6.91 -14.34 -3.74
CA MET A 120 -6.62 -13.62 -2.48
C MET A 120 -5.44 -12.68 -2.69
N VAL A 121 -5.60 -11.41 -2.33
CA VAL A 121 -4.56 -10.39 -2.44
C VAL A 121 -3.88 -10.21 -1.09
N SER A 122 -2.58 -10.45 -1.03
CA SER A 122 -1.77 -10.30 0.18
C SER A 122 -1.28 -8.87 0.32
N HIS A 123 -2.02 -8.06 1.09
CA HIS A 123 -1.66 -6.67 1.39
C HIS A 123 -0.77 -6.53 2.63
N GLU A 124 -0.56 -7.62 3.39
CA GLU A 124 0.20 -7.63 4.64
C GLU A 124 0.93 -8.97 4.78
N THR A 125 2.06 -8.99 5.50
CA THR A 125 2.65 -10.25 5.95
C THR A 125 2.00 -10.66 7.27
N ALA A 126 1.55 -11.92 7.37
CA ALA A 126 0.84 -12.40 8.55
C ALA A 126 1.74 -12.44 9.78
N ASP A 127 3.01 -12.84 9.63
CA ASP A 127 3.99 -12.82 10.71
C ASP A 127 4.36 -11.39 11.13
N GLY A 128 4.47 -10.46 10.18
CA GLY A 128 4.71 -9.04 10.45
C GLY A 128 3.62 -8.41 11.30
N VAL A 129 2.35 -8.67 10.96
CA VAL A 129 1.19 -8.20 11.74
C VAL A 129 1.23 -8.77 13.16
N LEU A 130 1.43 -10.09 13.32
CA LEU A 130 1.49 -10.73 14.64
C LEU A 130 2.64 -10.21 15.49
N ARG A 131 3.80 -9.96 14.91
CA ARG A 131 4.96 -9.37 15.59
C ARG A 131 4.69 -7.93 16.07
N THR A 132 3.94 -7.15 15.29
CA THR A 132 3.52 -5.79 15.70
C THR A 132 2.64 -5.83 16.95
N TRP A 133 1.91 -6.94 17.16
CA TRP A 133 1.09 -7.17 18.35
C TRP A 133 1.85 -7.85 19.50
N GLY A 134 3.17 -7.91 19.42
CA GLY A 134 4.03 -8.44 20.48
C GLY A 134 4.18 -9.97 20.50
N VAL A 135 3.69 -10.68 19.47
CA VAL A 135 3.88 -12.13 19.39
C VAL A 135 5.37 -12.44 19.11
N PRO A 136 6.01 -13.34 19.87
CA PRO A 136 7.39 -13.74 19.63
C PRO A 136 7.61 -14.24 18.19
N PRO A 137 8.76 -13.91 17.54
CA PRO A 137 8.98 -14.17 16.12
C PRO A 137 8.74 -15.62 15.68
N ALA A 138 9.20 -16.60 16.47
CA ALA A 138 9.02 -18.02 16.14
C ALA A 138 7.55 -18.47 16.20
N LEU A 139 6.77 -17.94 17.14
CA LEU A 139 5.34 -18.23 17.24
C LEU A 139 4.54 -17.51 16.15
N ALA A 140 4.90 -16.25 15.84
CA ALA A 140 4.33 -15.49 14.77
C ALA A 140 4.52 -16.21 13.42
N ALA A 141 5.72 -16.68 13.12
CA ALA A 141 6.02 -17.42 11.91
C ALA A 141 5.20 -18.74 11.81
N ARG A 142 5.13 -19.52 12.88
CA ARG A 142 4.33 -20.77 12.90
C ARG A 142 2.83 -20.50 12.70
N ALA A 143 2.29 -19.48 13.35
CA ALA A 143 0.89 -19.09 13.21
C ALA A 143 0.60 -18.60 11.79
N ALA A 144 1.49 -17.77 11.23
CA ALA A 144 1.43 -17.29 9.85
C ALA A 144 1.46 -18.46 8.85
N ASP A 145 2.38 -19.42 9.03
CA ASP A 145 2.48 -20.60 8.17
C ASP A 145 1.20 -21.43 8.16
N ARG A 146 0.59 -21.63 9.34
CA ARG A 146 -0.68 -22.35 9.44
C ARG A 146 -1.81 -21.59 8.73
N LEU A 147 -1.87 -20.27 8.91
CA LEU A 147 -2.85 -19.43 8.25
C LEU A 147 -2.65 -19.46 6.72
N ASN A 148 -1.41 -19.30 6.27
CA ASN A 148 -1.06 -19.23 4.85
C ASN A 148 -1.29 -20.57 4.13
N ARG A 149 -1.01 -21.72 4.75
CA ARG A 149 -1.40 -23.04 4.19
C ARG A 149 -2.90 -23.15 3.96
N ARG A 150 -3.70 -22.72 4.95
CA ARG A 150 -5.17 -22.73 4.81
C ARG A 150 -5.65 -21.75 3.73
N THR A 151 -4.99 -20.60 3.61
CA THR A 151 -5.30 -19.61 2.59
C THR A 151 -4.95 -20.12 1.20
N ALA A 152 -3.74 -20.66 1.00
CA ALA A 152 -3.32 -21.24 -0.26
C ALA A 152 -4.22 -22.41 -0.71
N TRP A 153 -4.73 -23.20 0.23
CA TRP A 153 -5.71 -24.24 -0.06
C TRP A 153 -7.10 -23.68 -0.44
N ALA A 154 -7.53 -22.57 0.21
CA ALA A 154 -8.87 -22.02 0.03
C ALA A 154 -9.06 -21.32 -1.31
N PHE A 155 -8.03 -20.62 -1.80
CA PHE A 155 -8.09 -19.79 -3.00
C PHE A 155 -7.41 -20.46 -4.20
N ALA A 156 -7.93 -20.17 -5.40
CA ALA A 156 -7.32 -20.66 -6.65
C ALA A 156 -5.96 -20.00 -6.87
N ARG A 157 -5.81 -18.70 -6.58
CA ARG A 157 -4.56 -17.96 -6.66
C ARG A 157 -4.37 -17.03 -5.49
N ILE A 158 -3.09 -16.79 -5.16
CA ILE A 158 -2.64 -15.80 -4.19
C ILE A 158 -1.86 -14.74 -4.96
N VAL A 159 -2.31 -13.51 -4.93
CA VAL A 159 -1.57 -12.37 -5.49
C VAL A 159 -0.74 -11.74 -4.38
N CYS A 160 0.57 -11.67 -4.61
CA CYS A 160 1.53 -10.92 -3.79
C CYS A 160 2.01 -9.69 -4.57
N THR A 161 2.01 -8.53 -3.91
CA THR A 161 2.41 -7.27 -4.55
C THR A 161 3.93 -7.08 -4.63
N THR A 162 4.69 -7.86 -3.84
CA THR A 162 6.15 -7.84 -3.77
C THR A 162 6.69 -9.24 -3.52
N GLU A 163 7.98 -9.46 -3.82
CA GLU A 163 8.70 -10.68 -3.43
C GLU A 163 8.73 -10.86 -1.91
N TRP A 164 8.85 -9.76 -1.18
CA TRP A 164 8.76 -9.78 0.27
C TRP A 164 7.46 -10.42 0.77
N ALA A 165 6.31 -10.03 0.22
CA ALA A 165 5.02 -10.62 0.57
C ALA A 165 4.89 -12.08 0.13
N GLU A 166 5.58 -12.47 -0.95
CA GLU A 166 5.61 -13.84 -1.47
C GLU A 166 6.37 -14.81 -0.55
N ARG A 167 7.41 -14.34 0.16
CA ARG A 167 8.29 -15.19 1.00
C ARG A 167 7.54 -16.06 2.00
N GLU A 168 6.45 -15.56 2.59
CA GLU A 168 5.62 -16.34 3.52
C GLU A 168 4.95 -17.54 2.83
N PHE A 169 4.58 -17.41 1.56
CA PHE A 169 3.94 -18.48 0.79
C PHE A 169 4.98 -19.43 0.20
N VAL A 170 6.13 -18.94 -0.24
CA VAL A 170 7.28 -19.75 -0.67
C VAL A 170 7.75 -20.65 0.47
N ARG A 171 7.86 -20.12 1.70
CA ARG A 171 8.27 -20.85 2.91
C ARG A 171 7.38 -22.07 3.18
N ILE A 172 6.11 -22.03 2.83
CA ILE A 172 5.17 -23.14 3.01
C ILE A 172 4.98 -24.02 1.76
N GLY A 173 5.74 -23.75 0.69
CA GLY A 173 5.66 -24.51 -0.57
C GLY A 173 4.38 -24.28 -1.38
N ALA A 174 3.72 -23.12 -1.23
CA ALA A 174 2.53 -22.78 -2.03
C ALA A 174 2.91 -22.63 -3.52
N ARG A 175 2.12 -23.24 -4.42
CA ARG A 175 2.36 -23.26 -5.87
C ARG A 175 1.44 -22.34 -6.67
N ASN A 176 0.44 -21.76 -6.02
CA ASN A 176 -0.58 -20.90 -6.62
C ASN A 176 -0.34 -19.42 -6.34
N VAL A 177 0.91 -19.02 -6.15
CA VAL A 177 1.30 -17.62 -5.92
C VAL A 177 1.62 -16.95 -7.24
N VAL A 178 1.14 -15.72 -7.39
CA VAL A 178 1.36 -14.87 -8.57
C VAL A 178 1.82 -13.49 -8.07
N ARG A 179 2.83 -12.91 -8.73
CA ARG A 179 3.27 -11.55 -8.41
C ARG A 179 2.53 -10.54 -9.28
N ALA A 180 1.92 -9.54 -8.63
CA ALA A 180 1.27 -8.42 -9.30
C ALA A 180 1.50 -7.13 -8.50
N PRO A 181 2.55 -6.34 -8.83
CA PRO A 181 2.85 -5.09 -8.18
C PRO A 181 1.72 -4.07 -8.37
N LEU A 182 1.53 -3.18 -7.40
CA LEU A 182 0.62 -2.05 -7.53
C LEU A 182 1.25 -0.94 -8.37
N GLY A 183 0.40 -0.04 -8.87
CA GLY A 183 0.82 1.09 -9.68
C GLY A 183 0.78 2.43 -8.95
N VAL A 184 1.24 3.48 -9.62
CA VAL A 184 1.16 4.87 -9.20
C VAL A 184 0.56 5.74 -10.30
N ASP A 185 -0.09 6.82 -9.90
CA ASP A 185 -0.63 7.84 -10.80
C ASP A 185 0.49 8.80 -11.23
N LEU A 186 1.09 8.52 -12.38
CA LEU A 186 2.22 9.26 -12.92
C LEU A 186 1.85 10.65 -13.46
N GLU A 187 0.58 10.91 -13.73
CA GLU A 187 0.08 12.22 -14.16
C GLU A 187 -0.08 13.15 -12.96
N ARG A 188 -0.70 12.63 -11.89
CA ARG A 188 -0.84 13.37 -10.64
C ARG A 188 0.50 13.52 -9.94
N CYS A 189 1.23 12.43 -9.72
CA CYS A 189 2.51 12.40 -9.05
C CYS A 189 3.62 12.63 -10.09
N ARG A 190 4.12 13.87 -10.19
CA ARG A 190 5.15 14.23 -11.19
C ARG A 190 6.12 15.29 -10.66
N PRO A 191 7.38 15.30 -11.12
CA PRO A 191 8.39 16.25 -10.67
C PRO A 191 8.02 17.71 -10.95
N GLY A 192 7.24 17.99 -12.02
CA GLY A 192 6.80 19.34 -12.39
C GLY A 192 5.90 20.03 -11.37
N ARG A 193 5.43 19.32 -10.33
CA ARG A 193 4.69 19.91 -9.20
C ARG A 193 5.59 20.58 -8.16
N ARG A 194 6.92 20.45 -8.28
CA ARG A 194 7.83 21.07 -7.33
C ARG A 194 7.68 22.59 -7.33
N SER A 195 7.27 23.13 -6.21
CA SER A 195 7.10 24.57 -5.97
C SER A 195 8.13 25.06 -4.96
N ALA A 196 8.96 26.02 -5.38
CA ALA A 196 9.90 26.68 -4.49
C ALA A 196 9.18 27.46 -3.37
N VAL A 197 8.02 28.05 -3.66
CA VAL A 197 7.21 28.75 -2.68
C VAL A 197 6.67 27.80 -1.61
N LEU A 198 6.10 26.66 -2.02
CA LEU A 198 5.61 25.65 -1.09
C LEU A 198 6.74 25.07 -0.24
N ARG A 199 7.90 24.79 -0.88
CA ARG A 199 9.08 24.32 -0.17
C ARG A 199 9.56 25.33 0.88
N ALA A 200 9.74 26.61 0.52
CA ALA A 200 10.15 27.65 1.44
C ALA A 200 9.17 27.82 2.61
N ARG A 201 7.85 27.76 2.33
CA ARG A 201 6.81 27.81 3.36
C ARG A 201 6.95 26.70 4.41
N HIS A 202 7.33 25.49 3.99
CA HIS A 202 7.42 24.33 4.88
C HIS A 202 8.81 24.15 5.48
N ALA A 203 9.85 24.49 4.77
CA ALA A 203 11.23 24.40 5.25
C ALA A 203 11.54 25.44 6.33
N GLY A 204 10.85 26.60 6.34
CA GLY A 204 11.04 27.63 7.36
C GLY A 204 12.45 28.25 7.37
N GLY A 205 13.14 28.26 6.21
CA GLY A 205 14.54 28.72 6.08
C GLY A 205 15.57 27.58 6.11
N GLU A 206 15.20 26.37 6.53
CA GLU A 206 16.10 25.22 6.55
C GLU A 206 16.46 24.72 5.13
N ARG A 207 17.69 24.22 4.97
CA ARG A 207 18.23 23.80 3.66
C ARG A 207 17.66 22.51 3.15
N VAL A 208 17.20 21.62 4.05
CA VAL A 208 16.67 20.29 3.72
C VAL A 208 15.25 20.17 4.22
N LEU A 209 14.32 19.82 3.33
CA LEU A 209 12.93 19.51 3.69
C LEU A 209 12.69 18.00 3.64
N LEU A 210 12.49 17.41 4.82
CA LEU A 210 12.08 16.02 4.98
C LEU A 210 10.55 15.91 5.01
N LEU A 211 10.01 14.80 4.50
CA LEU A 211 8.57 14.52 4.54
C LEU A 211 8.32 13.09 5.06
N LEU A 212 7.42 12.97 6.01
CA LEU A 212 6.79 11.71 6.40
C LEU A 212 5.32 11.72 5.98
N CYS A 213 4.92 10.79 5.13
CA CYS A 213 3.56 10.63 4.63
C CYS A 213 3.01 9.28 5.08
N SER A 214 2.39 9.20 6.26
CA SER A 214 1.82 7.96 6.76
C SER A 214 0.85 8.19 7.91
N ARG A 215 0.05 7.15 8.25
CA ARG A 215 -0.69 7.13 9.50
C ARG A 215 0.27 7.17 10.69
N LEU A 216 -0.08 7.92 11.74
CA LEU A 216 0.75 8.06 12.94
C LEU A 216 0.40 6.96 13.96
N SER A 217 0.77 5.73 13.64
CA SER A 217 0.51 4.52 14.41
C SER A 217 1.81 3.73 14.66
N VAL A 218 1.76 2.81 15.62
CA VAL A 218 2.96 2.09 16.11
C VAL A 218 3.68 1.34 15.00
N GLU A 219 2.95 0.68 14.11
CA GLU A 219 3.51 -0.11 13.00
C GLU A 219 4.21 0.75 11.93
N LYS A 220 3.89 2.05 11.85
CA LYS A 220 4.53 3.00 10.92
C LYS A 220 5.77 3.67 11.50
N ARG A 221 6.02 3.51 12.79
CA ARG A 221 7.19 4.06 13.52
C ARG A 221 7.50 5.54 13.21
N PRO A 222 6.52 6.46 13.26
CA PRO A 222 6.76 7.88 12.92
C PRO A 222 7.80 8.54 13.85
N GLY A 223 7.99 8.03 15.06
CA GLY A 223 9.02 8.49 16.00
C GLY A 223 10.45 8.37 15.45
N THR A 224 10.72 7.33 14.63
CA THR A 224 12.04 7.16 14.00
C THR A 224 12.37 8.32 13.05
N ALA A 225 11.38 8.87 12.33
CA ALA A 225 11.60 10.03 11.48
C ALA A 225 11.92 11.29 12.26
N LEU A 226 11.27 11.46 13.43
CA LEU A 226 11.53 12.58 14.34
C LEU A 226 12.94 12.49 14.95
N ASP A 227 13.35 11.28 15.36
CA ASP A 227 14.68 11.05 15.90
C ASP A 227 15.77 11.18 14.85
N ALA A 228 15.52 10.72 13.62
CA ALA A 228 16.44 10.90 12.50
C ALA A 228 16.65 12.39 12.17
N LEU A 229 15.58 13.23 12.30
CA LEU A 229 15.72 14.68 12.18
C LEU A 229 16.68 15.23 13.26
N ALA A 230 16.55 14.80 14.51
CA ALA A 230 17.43 15.25 15.59
C ALA A 230 18.89 14.86 15.31
N GLU A 231 19.14 13.61 14.94
CA GLU A 231 20.48 13.12 14.56
C GLU A 231 21.10 13.90 13.38
N LEU A 232 20.28 14.28 12.39
CA LEU A 232 20.73 15.13 11.30
C LEU A 232 21.14 16.52 11.78
N ARG A 233 20.35 17.14 12.66
CA ARG A 233 20.65 18.47 13.19
C ARG A 233 21.88 18.46 14.10
N ASP A 234 22.01 17.43 14.94
CA ASP A 234 23.21 17.22 15.77
C ASP A 234 24.47 17.05 14.93
N ALA A 235 24.32 16.50 13.69
CA ALA A 235 25.38 16.40 12.69
C ALA A 235 25.57 17.68 11.83
N GLY A 236 24.93 18.81 12.19
CA GLY A 236 25.05 20.10 11.51
C GLY A 236 24.24 20.24 10.21
N VAL A 237 23.29 19.34 9.93
CA VAL A 237 22.40 19.45 8.76
C VAL A 237 21.19 20.31 9.12
N GLU A 238 21.05 21.46 8.46
CA GLU A 238 19.89 22.35 8.58
C GLU A 238 18.68 21.71 7.91
N ALA A 239 17.89 20.96 8.66
CA ALA A 239 16.76 20.19 8.16
C ALA A 239 15.48 20.46 8.97
N ALA A 240 14.34 20.51 8.26
CA ALA A 240 12.99 20.51 8.82
C ALA A 240 12.23 19.26 8.40
N LEU A 241 11.24 18.84 9.19
CA LEU A 241 10.37 17.71 8.89
C LEU A 241 8.90 18.15 8.78
N VAL A 242 8.26 17.78 7.69
CA VAL A 242 6.81 17.84 7.55
C VAL A 242 6.23 16.46 7.78
N ILE A 243 5.18 16.37 8.58
CA ILE A 243 4.43 15.14 8.84
C ILE A 243 3.02 15.33 8.29
N ALA A 244 2.73 14.64 7.18
CA ALA A 244 1.42 14.58 6.55
C ALA A 244 0.74 13.25 6.93
N GLY A 245 -0.13 13.30 7.92
CA GLY A 245 -0.84 12.15 8.44
C GLY A 245 -1.42 12.39 9.82
N ASP A 246 -2.31 11.52 10.24
CA ASP A 246 -2.96 11.55 11.53
C ASP A 246 -2.93 10.17 12.19
N GLY A 247 -3.19 10.09 13.48
CA GLY A 247 -3.25 8.83 14.19
C GLY A 247 -3.00 8.95 15.69
N PRO A 248 -3.08 7.84 16.44
CA PRO A 248 -3.03 7.84 17.90
C PRO A 248 -1.73 8.38 18.48
N LEU A 249 -0.63 8.36 17.73
CA LEU A 249 0.67 8.85 18.23
C LEU A 249 0.87 10.36 18.02
N LYS A 250 -0.02 11.08 17.32
CA LYS A 250 0.17 12.50 16.97
C LYS A 250 0.51 13.37 18.17
N GLY A 251 -0.33 13.35 19.21
CA GLY A 251 -0.12 14.20 20.39
C GLY A 251 1.20 13.92 21.13
N ALA A 252 1.64 12.65 21.17
CA ALA A 252 2.92 12.29 21.76
C ALA A 252 4.11 12.78 20.91
N LEU A 253 4.01 12.69 19.59
CA LEU A 253 5.03 13.19 18.66
C LEU A 253 5.13 14.72 18.69
N GLU A 254 4.00 15.44 18.75
CA GLU A 254 3.97 16.89 18.87
C GLU A 254 4.62 17.38 20.16
N ARG A 255 4.34 16.74 21.32
CA ARG A 255 5.01 17.06 22.59
C ARG A 255 6.51 16.83 22.47
N ARG A 256 6.93 15.67 21.99
CA ARG A 256 8.33 15.30 21.84
C ARG A 256 9.10 16.26 20.92
N ALA A 257 8.48 16.69 19.81
CA ALA A 257 9.08 17.68 18.90
C ALA A 257 9.31 19.02 19.59
N ARG A 258 8.31 19.51 20.38
CA ARG A 258 8.42 20.75 21.13
C ARG A 258 9.48 20.68 22.23
N GLU A 259 9.49 19.61 23.03
CA GLU A 259 10.46 19.40 24.12
C GLU A 259 11.90 19.41 23.62
N ARG A 260 12.13 18.93 22.38
CA ARG A 260 13.45 18.89 21.76
C ARG A 260 13.76 20.09 20.86
N GLY A 261 12.86 21.08 20.76
CA GLY A 261 13.05 22.26 19.90
C GLY A 261 13.21 21.91 18.41
N LEU A 262 12.62 20.80 17.93
CA LEU A 262 12.79 20.35 16.56
C LEU A 262 11.87 21.09 15.59
N PRO A 263 12.34 21.52 14.42
CA PRO A 263 11.52 22.16 13.39
C PRO A 263 10.66 21.13 12.67
N VAL A 264 9.56 20.77 13.30
CA VAL A 264 8.58 19.80 12.79
C VAL A 264 7.24 20.48 12.58
N ARG A 265 6.62 20.23 11.42
CA ARG A 265 5.28 20.72 11.09
C ARG A 265 4.34 19.57 10.88
N PHE A 266 3.31 19.49 11.73
CA PHE A 266 2.25 18.48 11.64
C PHE A 266 1.07 19.06 10.86
N LEU A 267 0.72 18.44 9.73
CA LEU A 267 -0.39 18.87 8.86
C LEU A 267 -1.71 18.14 9.14
N GLY A 268 -1.64 17.04 9.90
CA GLY A 268 -2.78 16.15 10.03
C GLY A 268 -3.02 15.35 8.75
N HIS A 269 -4.25 14.82 8.61
CA HIS A 269 -4.64 14.09 7.41
C HIS A 269 -4.82 15.04 6.23
N VAL A 270 -4.05 14.85 5.16
CA VAL A 270 -4.16 15.62 3.92
C VAL A 270 -5.08 14.85 2.98
N ALA A 271 -6.36 15.25 2.93
CA ALA A 271 -7.38 14.60 2.11
C ALA A 271 -7.25 14.93 0.61
N ASP A 272 -6.79 16.13 0.31
CA ASP A 272 -6.54 16.57 -1.07
C ASP A 272 -5.31 15.86 -1.64
N ARG A 273 -5.55 15.02 -2.64
CA ARG A 273 -4.53 14.23 -3.32
C ARG A 273 -3.55 15.07 -4.14
N GLU A 274 -4.01 16.20 -4.67
CA GLU A 274 -3.18 17.16 -5.41
C GLU A 274 -2.22 17.87 -4.45
N ALA A 275 -2.74 18.37 -3.33
CA ALA A 275 -1.92 19.00 -2.28
C ALA A 275 -0.90 18.01 -1.70
N LEU A 276 -1.25 16.73 -1.57
CA LEU A 276 -0.32 15.70 -1.11
C LEU A 276 0.82 15.47 -2.12
N ALA A 277 0.50 15.41 -3.43
CA ALA A 277 1.49 15.29 -4.48
C ALA A 277 2.41 16.53 -4.55
N ASP A 278 1.87 17.73 -4.31
CA ASP A 278 2.65 18.96 -4.24
C ASP A 278 3.64 18.94 -3.06
N LEU A 279 3.21 18.45 -1.89
CA LEU A 279 4.08 18.25 -0.73
C LEU A 279 5.20 17.23 -1.01
N GLN A 280 4.84 16.10 -1.63
CA GLN A 280 5.80 15.07 -2.01
C GLN A 280 6.83 15.61 -3.02
N ALA A 281 6.39 16.39 -4.01
CA ALA A 281 7.29 17.02 -4.97
C ALA A 281 8.18 18.09 -4.35
N ALA A 282 7.67 18.85 -3.36
CA ALA A 282 8.41 19.90 -2.66
C ALA A 282 9.52 19.38 -1.76
N ALA A 283 9.38 18.18 -1.21
CA ALA A 283 10.35 17.58 -0.31
C ALA A 283 11.70 17.25 -1.01
N ASP A 284 12.77 17.23 -0.25
CA ASP A 284 14.09 16.81 -0.71
C ASP A 284 14.33 15.30 -0.50
N VAL A 285 13.77 14.75 0.59
CA VAL A 285 13.78 13.31 0.91
C VAL A 285 12.50 12.96 1.66
N CYS A 286 11.86 11.85 1.29
CA CYS A 286 10.78 11.24 2.08
C CYS A 286 11.32 10.15 3.00
N LEU A 287 10.68 9.98 4.18
CA LEU A 287 11.01 8.95 5.16
C LEU A 287 9.87 7.95 5.27
N ALA A 288 10.17 6.67 5.18
CA ALA A 288 9.22 5.57 5.34
C ALA A 288 9.76 4.51 6.32
N PRO A 289 9.77 4.79 7.64
CA PRO A 289 10.43 3.95 8.64
C PRO A 289 9.60 2.74 9.09
N GLY A 290 8.38 2.55 8.56
CA GLY A 290 7.50 1.45 8.95
C GLY A 290 8.01 0.08 8.48
N PRO A 291 8.29 -0.87 9.39
CA PRO A 291 8.82 -2.19 9.03
C PRO A 291 7.74 -3.15 8.48
N ALA A 292 6.47 -2.81 8.61
CA ALA A 292 5.36 -3.68 8.21
C ALA A 292 4.80 -3.34 6.80
N GLU A 293 5.48 -2.49 6.05
CA GLU A 293 5.04 -2.15 4.69
C GLU A 293 5.26 -3.31 3.73
N THR A 294 4.22 -3.65 2.95
CA THR A 294 4.25 -4.72 1.94
C THR A 294 4.37 -4.19 0.52
N PHE A 295 4.07 -2.91 0.29
CA PHE A 295 4.27 -2.24 -0.99
C PHE A 295 4.62 -0.75 -0.82
N GLY A 296 3.86 -0.01 0.01
CA GLY A 296 4.14 1.38 0.34
C GLY A 296 3.83 2.38 -0.76
N LEU A 297 2.55 2.49 -1.15
CA LEU A 297 2.11 3.43 -2.19
C LEU A 297 2.59 4.86 -1.97
N SER A 298 2.64 5.34 -0.72
CA SER A 298 3.13 6.70 -0.41
C SER A 298 4.60 6.90 -0.77
N ALA A 299 5.44 5.87 -0.59
CA ALA A 299 6.84 5.90 -1.00
C ALA A 299 6.95 5.93 -2.54
N LEU A 300 6.14 5.13 -3.22
CA LEU A 300 6.09 5.11 -4.69
C LEU A 300 5.56 6.43 -5.26
N GLU A 301 4.55 7.04 -4.64
CA GLU A 301 4.03 8.38 -4.99
C GLU A 301 5.13 9.46 -4.85
N ALA A 302 5.93 9.40 -3.78
CA ALA A 302 7.08 10.30 -3.60
C ALA A 302 8.14 10.12 -4.71
N LEU A 303 8.49 8.88 -5.04
CA LEU A 303 9.39 8.59 -6.17
C LEU A 303 8.83 9.14 -7.49
N ALA A 304 7.53 8.98 -7.74
CA ALA A 304 6.87 9.51 -8.94
C ALA A 304 6.93 11.05 -9.01
N CYS A 305 6.86 11.72 -7.85
CA CYS A 305 7.12 13.17 -7.72
C CYS A 305 8.60 13.55 -7.85
N GLY A 306 9.48 12.60 -8.10
CA GLY A 306 10.92 12.80 -8.21
C GLY A 306 11.62 12.93 -6.85
N THR A 307 10.99 12.55 -5.75
CA THR A 307 11.55 12.68 -4.40
C THR A 307 12.07 11.33 -3.93
N PRO A 308 13.37 11.17 -3.67
CA PRO A 308 13.94 9.91 -3.18
C PRO A 308 13.41 9.59 -1.78
N VAL A 309 13.39 8.31 -1.44
CA VAL A 309 12.84 7.83 -0.17
C VAL A 309 13.88 7.04 0.61
N VAL A 310 13.99 7.30 1.92
CA VAL A 310 14.70 6.42 2.86
C VAL A 310 13.70 5.47 3.49
N VAL A 311 13.96 4.17 3.37
CA VAL A 311 13.03 3.11 3.77
C VAL A 311 13.63 2.15 4.79
N SER A 312 12.77 1.50 5.59
CA SER A 312 13.17 0.44 6.52
C SER A 312 13.66 -0.81 5.76
N ALA A 313 14.80 -1.34 6.17
CA ALA A 313 15.33 -2.62 5.69
C ALA A 313 14.42 -3.82 6.05
N SER A 314 13.57 -3.69 7.06
CA SER A 314 12.66 -4.72 7.56
C SER A 314 11.29 -4.72 6.86
N SER A 315 11.18 -4.11 5.68
CA SER A 315 9.94 -3.98 4.91
C SER A 315 10.11 -4.43 3.47
N ALA A 316 9.03 -4.42 2.69
CA ALA A 316 9.09 -4.65 1.25
C ALA A 316 9.62 -3.44 0.45
N LEU A 317 9.75 -2.28 1.08
CA LEU A 317 10.11 -1.04 0.39
C LEU A 317 11.49 -1.04 -0.29
N PRO A 318 12.52 -1.75 0.20
CA PRO A 318 13.77 -1.89 -0.55
C PRO A 318 13.57 -2.39 -1.99
N GLU A 319 12.66 -3.34 -2.18
CA GLU A 319 12.28 -3.83 -3.52
C GLU A 319 11.60 -2.75 -4.36
N VAL A 320 10.75 -1.93 -3.75
CA VAL A 320 9.99 -0.88 -4.45
C VAL A 320 10.89 0.30 -4.84
N VAL A 321 11.75 0.78 -3.93
CA VAL A 321 12.58 1.96 -4.19
C VAL A 321 13.83 1.64 -5.02
N GLY A 322 14.35 0.43 -4.93
CA GLY A 322 15.57 0.02 -5.64
C GLY A 322 16.73 0.99 -5.39
N ALA A 323 17.54 1.21 -6.40
CA ALA A 323 18.68 2.14 -6.34
C ALA A 323 18.27 3.64 -6.32
N ALA A 324 17.00 3.95 -6.48
CA ALA A 324 16.49 5.33 -6.46
C ALA A 324 16.16 5.87 -5.05
N GLY A 325 16.20 4.98 -4.05
CA GLY A 325 16.07 5.32 -2.64
C GLY A 325 17.28 4.85 -1.84
N ALA A 326 17.17 4.95 -0.52
CA ALA A 326 18.17 4.40 0.40
C ALA A 326 17.50 3.49 1.44
N VAL A 327 18.20 2.44 1.82
CA VAL A 327 17.73 1.44 2.78
C VAL A 327 18.46 1.66 4.10
N ALA A 328 17.71 1.76 5.20
CA ALA A 328 18.26 1.93 6.54
C ALA A 328 17.80 0.80 7.45
N VAL A 329 18.70 0.30 8.31
CA VAL A 329 18.29 -0.51 9.46
C VAL A 329 17.41 0.34 10.37
N ASP A 330 16.55 -0.29 11.18
CA ASP A 330 15.47 0.37 11.93
C ASP A 330 15.95 1.20 13.13
N THR A 331 16.97 2.03 12.93
CA THR A 331 17.50 2.97 13.94
C THR A 331 17.52 4.39 13.41
N PRO A 332 17.32 5.41 14.27
CA PRO A 332 17.34 6.82 13.87
C PRO A 332 18.64 7.24 13.19
N GLY A 333 19.80 6.86 13.74
CA GLY A 333 21.11 7.18 13.17
C GLY A 333 21.35 6.59 11.79
N ALA A 334 20.83 5.37 11.53
CA ALA A 334 20.89 4.76 10.19
C ALA A 334 20.02 5.53 9.19
N PHE A 335 18.83 5.98 9.59
CA PHE A 335 17.97 6.83 8.75
C PHE A 335 18.65 8.18 8.46
N ALA A 336 19.23 8.83 9.48
CA ALA A 336 19.98 10.07 9.30
C ALA A 336 21.17 9.89 8.33
N SER A 337 21.93 8.82 8.49
CA SER A 337 23.07 8.49 7.60
C SER A 337 22.61 8.24 6.17
N ALA A 338 21.49 7.53 5.97
CA ALA A 338 20.92 7.27 4.66
C ALA A 338 20.42 8.56 3.98
N VAL A 339 19.81 9.48 4.73
CA VAL A 339 19.44 10.81 4.23
C VAL A 339 20.70 11.57 3.75
N ARG A 340 21.75 11.61 4.56
CA ARG A 340 23.01 12.27 4.18
C ARG A 340 23.62 11.66 2.91
N ALA A 341 23.61 10.35 2.79
CA ALA A 341 24.09 9.65 1.59
C ALA A 341 23.30 10.03 0.33
N LEU A 342 21.97 10.10 0.41
CA LEU A 342 21.14 10.58 -0.69
C LEU A 342 21.46 12.04 -1.06
N LEU A 343 21.62 12.90 -0.06
CA LEU A 343 21.88 14.33 -0.28
C LEU A 343 23.26 14.61 -0.86
N ALA A 344 24.22 13.70 -0.75
CA ALA A 344 25.54 13.82 -1.36
C ALA A 344 25.49 13.80 -2.90
N ALA A 345 24.49 13.14 -3.49
CA ALA A 345 24.28 13.17 -4.94
C ALA A 345 23.58 14.47 -5.39
N PRO A 346 23.89 14.98 -6.61
CA PRO A 346 23.22 16.16 -7.17
C PRO A 346 21.70 15.99 -7.19
N GLU A 347 20.96 17.05 -6.86
CA GLU A 347 19.49 17.02 -6.79
C GLU A 347 18.86 16.49 -8.08
N THR A 348 19.32 16.98 -9.22
CA THR A 348 18.79 16.57 -10.53
C THR A 348 18.97 15.07 -10.78
N THR A 349 20.10 14.50 -10.37
CA THR A 349 20.41 13.07 -10.53
C THR A 349 19.48 12.22 -9.68
N ARG A 350 19.37 12.51 -8.38
CA ARG A 350 18.53 11.72 -7.47
C ARG A 350 17.03 11.83 -7.81
N ARG A 351 16.57 13.02 -8.23
CA ARG A 351 15.18 13.23 -8.64
C ARG A 351 14.82 12.49 -9.93
N ARG A 352 15.74 12.48 -10.91
CA ARG A 352 15.55 11.72 -12.15
C ARG A 352 15.52 10.22 -11.87
N ALA A 353 16.41 9.71 -11.03
CA ALA A 353 16.43 8.30 -10.64
C ALA A 353 15.13 7.89 -9.93
N ALA A 354 14.64 8.74 -9.01
CA ALA A 354 13.37 8.52 -8.32
C ALA A 354 12.19 8.39 -9.31
N ARG A 355 12.07 9.34 -10.24
CA ARG A 355 11.02 9.34 -11.26
C ARG A 355 11.13 8.11 -12.17
N ALA A 356 12.31 7.81 -12.70
CA ALA A 356 12.52 6.66 -13.58
C ALA A 356 12.13 5.33 -12.90
N ARG A 357 12.43 5.19 -11.59
CA ARG A 357 12.02 4.02 -10.82
C ARG A 357 10.50 3.91 -10.71
N ALA A 358 9.80 5.01 -10.46
CA ALA A 358 8.34 5.00 -10.34
C ALA A 358 7.65 4.64 -11.66
N GLU A 359 8.23 5.00 -12.80
CA GLU A 359 7.68 4.71 -14.14
C GLU A 359 7.60 3.22 -14.48
N VAL A 360 8.31 2.37 -13.74
CA VAL A 360 8.18 0.91 -13.84
C VAL A 360 6.83 0.42 -13.31
N PHE A 361 6.23 1.17 -12.35
CA PHE A 361 5.02 0.78 -11.64
C PHE A 361 3.80 1.58 -12.13
N THR A 362 3.22 1.20 -13.27
CA THR A 362 2.01 1.86 -13.77
C THR A 362 0.74 1.10 -13.38
N TRP A 363 -0.39 1.81 -13.28
CA TRP A 363 -1.67 1.17 -12.99
C TRP A 363 -2.12 0.24 -14.12
N GLU A 364 -1.78 0.54 -15.37
CA GLU A 364 -2.07 -0.30 -16.53
C GLU A 364 -1.39 -1.68 -16.41
N ARG A 365 -0.10 -1.69 -16.03
CA ARG A 365 0.65 -2.93 -15.76
C ARG A 365 0.04 -3.69 -14.58
N SER A 366 -0.33 -2.98 -13.52
CA SER A 366 -0.97 -3.57 -12.34
C SER A 366 -2.30 -4.22 -12.70
N VAL A 367 -3.19 -3.50 -13.38
CA VAL A 367 -4.50 -4.01 -13.83
C VAL A 367 -4.32 -5.25 -14.72
N THR A 368 -3.42 -5.20 -15.69
CA THR A 368 -3.13 -6.34 -16.56
C THR A 368 -2.67 -7.57 -15.77
N ALA A 369 -1.77 -7.39 -14.78
CA ALA A 369 -1.29 -8.49 -13.94
C ALA A 369 -2.41 -9.08 -13.06
N PHE A 370 -3.28 -8.24 -12.52
CA PHE A 370 -4.43 -8.69 -11.72
C PHE A 370 -5.48 -9.39 -12.59
N LEU A 371 -5.79 -8.88 -13.79
CA LEU A 371 -6.69 -9.55 -14.72
C LEU A 371 -6.11 -10.90 -15.20
N ARG A 372 -4.79 -11.00 -15.38
CA ARG A 372 -4.12 -12.28 -15.64
C ARG A 372 -4.29 -13.25 -14.47
N ALA A 373 -4.20 -12.75 -13.22
CA ALA A 373 -4.45 -13.58 -12.05
C ALA A 373 -5.91 -14.08 -11.97
N HIS A 374 -6.85 -13.38 -12.57
CA HIS A 374 -8.25 -13.77 -12.70
C HIS A 374 -8.56 -14.64 -13.92
N ASP A 375 -7.60 -14.92 -14.82
CA ASP A 375 -7.84 -15.47 -16.17
C ASP A 375 -8.89 -14.66 -16.95
N ALA A 376 -8.80 -13.33 -16.81
CA ALA A 376 -9.77 -12.38 -17.36
C ALA A 376 -9.18 -11.46 -18.45
N LEU A 377 -7.96 -11.75 -18.91
CA LEU A 377 -7.39 -11.00 -20.02
C LEU A 377 -8.03 -11.40 -21.36
N PRO A 378 -8.22 -10.44 -22.29
CA PRO A 378 -8.56 -10.75 -23.68
C PRO A 378 -7.54 -11.72 -24.29
N ALA A 379 -7.99 -12.65 -25.12
CA ALA A 379 -7.16 -13.71 -25.68
C ALA A 379 -5.91 -13.19 -26.43
N ALA A 380 -5.98 -11.98 -27.00
CA ALA A 380 -4.85 -11.31 -27.66
C ALA A 380 -3.76 -10.87 -26.67
N GLU A 381 -4.12 -10.43 -25.47
CA GLU A 381 -3.19 -9.96 -24.45
C GLU A 381 -2.67 -11.09 -23.56
N ALA A 382 -3.44 -12.14 -23.39
CA ALA A 382 -3.05 -13.33 -22.63
C ALA A 382 -1.81 -14.05 -23.20
N ARG A 383 -1.51 -13.84 -24.50
CA ARG A 383 -0.36 -14.46 -25.22
C ARG A 383 0.91 -13.62 -25.19
N ARG A 384 0.89 -12.40 -24.67
CA ARG A 384 2.10 -11.56 -24.55
C ARG A 384 2.95 -12.02 -23.37
N PRO A 385 4.26 -12.29 -23.55
CA PRO A 385 5.15 -12.61 -22.44
C PRO A 385 5.23 -11.45 -21.46
N GLU A 386 5.44 -11.75 -20.19
CA GLU A 386 5.69 -10.72 -19.19
C GLU A 386 6.99 -9.97 -19.51
N PRO A 387 7.00 -8.62 -19.38
CA PRO A 387 8.24 -7.86 -19.53
C PRO A 387 9.28 -8.34 -18.51
N GLU A 388 10.51 -8.64 -18.97
CA GLU A 388 11.61 -9.13 -18.11
C GLU A 388 11.98 -8.20 -16.95
N GLU A 389 11.66 -6.90 -17.04
CA GLU A 389 11.98 -5.89 -16.02
C GLU A 389 11.24 -6.05 -14.68
N VAL A 390 10.21 -6.88 -14.61
CA VAL A 390 9.46 -7.16 -13.36
C VAL A 390 10.09 -8.33 -12.59
N ARG A 391 11.03 -9.06 -13.21
CA ARG A 391 11.72 -10.22 -12.62
C ARG A 391 13.07 -9.91 -11.96
N ARG A 392 13.55 -8.65 -12.03
CA ARG A 392 14.83 -8.24 -11.43
C ARG A 392 14.67 -7.26 -10.28
#